data_189f41294e5e5444840ba307f43ac71c
#
_entry.id   189f41294e5e5444840ba307f43ac71c
#
_cell.length_a   1.000
_cell.length_b   1.000
_cell.length_c   1.000
_cell.angle_alpha   90.00
_cell.angle_beta   90.00
_cell.angle_gamma   90.00
#
_symmetry.space_group_name_H-M   'P 1'
#
loop_
_entity.id
_entity.type
_entity.pdbx_description
1 polymer ?
#
loop_
_entity_poly.entity_id
_entity_poly.type
_entity_poly.pdbx_seq_one_letter_code
_entity_poly.pdbx_strand_id
1 'polypeptide(L)'
;MFSFGRKSSEVRETLCDELKLIVDSAIQVYNFSMIEGHRDQETQDRYFAKGVTKVKWPNGKHNTYPSDAVDLWPYVTNLADIRVSSALSGHPDQIKALAKATGKTEKRIWELVLQEYATMKGVLMAFGKVHGVELRFGDDWDRDHDRLDQSFIDLPHVEVVR
;
A
#
# COMPACT_ATOMS: atom_id res chain seq x y z
N MET A 1 9.78 6.49 -17.06
CA MET A 1 8.42 6.82 -16.55
C MET A 1 7.74 5.49 -16.28
N PHE A 2 7.23 5.28 -15.06
CA PHE A 2 6.50 4.08 -14.71
C PHE A 2 5.04 4.21 -15.14
N SER A 3 4.34 3.08 -15.26
CA SER A 3 2.91 3.03 -15.59
C SER A 3 2.24 1.86 -14.88
N PHE A 4 0.94 1.96 -14.67
CA PHE A 4 0.17 0.88 -14.06
C PHE A 4 0.01 -0.31 -15.01
N GLY A 5 0.21 -1.51 -14.48
CA GLY A 5 -0.21 -2.73 -15.14
C GLY A 5 -1.74 -2.92 -15.06
N ARG A 6 -2.28 -3.87 -15.83
CA ARG A 6 -3.73 -4.11 -15.95
C ARG A 6 -4.46 -4.17 -14.60
N LYS A 7 -3.97 -4.97 -13.66
CA LYS A 7 -4.61 -5.10 -12.33
C LYS A 7 -4.65 -3.79 -11.56
N SER A 8 -3.55 -3.05 -11.52
CA SER A 8 -3.50 -1.75 -10.86
C SER A 8 -4.42 -0.74 -11.54
N SER A 9 -4.54 -0.78 -12.87
CA SER A 9 -5.49 0.08 -13.60
C SER A 9 -6.94 -0.25 -13.25
N GLU A 10 -7.31 -1.54 -13.13
CA GLU A 10 -8.63 -1.98 -12.70
C GLU A 10 -8.94 -1.48 -11.27
N VAL A 11 -7.99 -1.59 -10.34
CA VAL A 11 -8.13 -1.07 -8.96
C VAL A 11 -8.30 0.45 -8.97
N ARG A 12 -7.49 1.17 -9.76
CA ARG A 12 -7.54 2.62 -9.89
C ARG A 12 -8.95 3.13 -10.24
N GLU A 13 -9.65 2.44 -11.15
CA GLU A 13 -11.01 2.86 -11.56
C GLU A 13 -12.02 2.83 -10.42
N THR A 14 -11.75 2.09 -9.35
CA THR A 14 -12.61 2.01 -8.16
C THR A 14 -12.39 3.11 -7.14
N LEU A 15 -11.31 3.92 -7.27
CA LEU A 15 -10.90 4.93 -6.31
C LEU A 15 -11.65 6.25 -6.46
N CYS A 16 -11.74 7.03 -5.40
CA CYS A 16 -12.18 8.41 -5.45
C CYS A 16 -11.18 9.29 -6.25
N ASP A 17 -11.64 10.43 -6.72
CA ASP A 17 -10.85 11.28 -7.62
C ASP A 17 -9.58 11.81 -6.96
N GLU A 18 -9.61 12.08 -5.66
CA GLU A 18 -8.45 12.51 -4.89
C GLU A 18 -7.35 11.43 -4.89
N LEU A 19 -7.71 10.16 -4.63
CA LEU A 19 -6.74 9.06 -4.69
C LEU A 19 -6.21 8.84 -6.11
N LYS A 20 -7.09 8.90 -7.13
CA LYS A 20 -6.65 8.81 -8.53
C LYS A 20 -5.60 9.85 -8.85
N LEU A 21 -5.85 11.11 -8.48
CA LEU A 21 -4.93 12.22 -8.73
C LEU A 21 -3.56 11.97 -8.07
N ILE A 22 -3.55 11.48 -6.84
CA ILE A 22 -2.31 11.22 -6.10
C ILE A 22 -1.55 10.04 -6.69
N VAL A 23 -2.22 8.90 -6.95
CA VAL A 23 -1.54 7.71 -7.47
C VAL A 23 -1.02 7.93 -8.90
N ASP A 24 -1.75 8.69 -9.73
CA ASP A 24 -1.31 9.05 -11.08
C ASP A 24 -0.07 9.96 -11.07
N SER A 25 0.01 10.87 -10.11
CA SER A 25 1.17 11.71 -9.92
C SER A 25 2.37 10.92 -9.36
N ALA A 26 2.12 10.08 -8.36
CA ALA A 26 3.15 9.31 -7.68
C ALA A 26 3.80 8.26 -8.59
N ILE A 27 3.04 7.58 -9.46
CA ILE A 27 3.59 6.57 -10.37
C ILE A 27 4.61 7.15 -11.37
N GLN A 28 4.55 8.45 -11.65
CA GLN A 28 5.51 9.09 -12.55
C GLN A 28 6.94 9.09 -11.98
N VAL A 29 7.08 9.04 -10.66
CA VAL A 29 8.37 9.17 -9.95
C VAL A 29 8.77 7.93 -9.16
N TYR A 30 7.80 7.12 -8.72
CA TYR A 30 8.05 5.92 -7.93
C TYR A 30 7.17 4.75 -8.38
N ASN A 31 7.75 3.54 -8.50
CA ASN A 31 7.04 2.37 -8.98
C ASN A 31 6.34 1.61 -7.85
N PHE A 32 5.04 1.35 -7.99
CA PHE A 32 4.24 0.57 -7.05
C PHE A 32 3.07 -0.12 -7.76
N SER A 33 2.47 -1.08 -7.09
CA SER A 33 1.27 -1.78 -7.53
C SER A 33 0.10 -1.44 -6.63
N MET A 34 -1.07 -1.19 -7.19
CA MET A 34 -2.34 -1.11 -6.46
C MET A 34 -2.92 -2.52 -6.32
N ILE A 35 -3.25 -2.90 -5.10
CA ILE A 35 -3.66 -4.26 -4.74
C ILE A 35 -5.16 -4.33 -4.53
N GLU A 36 -5.72 -3.38 -3.80
CA GLU A 36 -7.14 -3.30 -3.49
C GLU A 36 -7.59 -1.84 -3.38
N GLY A 37 -8.74 -1.51 -3.98
CA GLY A 37 -9.44 -0.23 -3.85
C GLY A 37 -10.79 -0.48 -3.20
N HIS A 38 -11.89 -0.41 -3.99
CA HIS A 38 -13.20 -0.74 -3.46
C HIS A 38 -13.31 -2.21 -3.06
N ARG A 39 -13.88 -2.43 -1.88
CA ARG A 39 -14.16 -3.74 -1.30
C ARG A 39 -15.66 -3.85 -1.03
N ASP A 40 -16.30 -4.81 -1.69
CA ASP A 40 -17.72 -5.11 -1.52
C ASP A 40 -18.01 -5.79 -0.16
N GLN A 41 -19.30 -5.93 0.15
CA GLN A 41 -19.73 -6.54 1.41
C GLN A 41 -19.25 -7.98 1.57
N GLU A 42 -19.38 -8.80 0.53
CA GLU A 42 -19.00 -10.21 0.59
C GLU A 42 -17.51 -10.37 0.92
N THR A 43 -16.67 -9.58 0.28
CA THR A 43 -15.22 -9.55 0.53
C THR A 43 -14.89 -9.03 1.91
N GLN A 44 -15.55 -7.94 2.36
CA GLN A 44 -15.35 -7.37 3.69
C GLN A 44 -15.73 -8.36 4.79
N ASP A 45 -16.88 -9.02 4.67
CA ASP A 45 -17.37 -9.99 5.66
C ASP A 45 -16.45 -11.22 5.72
N ARG A 46 -15.96 -11.68 4.57
CA ARG A 46 -14.97 -12.77 4.48
C ARG A 46 -13.64 -12.39 5.16
N TYR A 47 -13.15 -11.18 4.96
CA TYR A 47 -11.92 -10.69 5.60
C TYR A 47 -12.11 -10.50 7.11
N PHE A 48 -13.26 -9.99 7.53
CA PHE A 48 -13.59 -9.86 8.94
C PHE A 48 -13.65 -11.24 9.64
N ALA A 49 -14.31 -12.21 9.02
CA ALA A 49 -14.39 -13.59 9.55
C ALA A 49 -13.01 -14.26 9.68
N LYS A 50 -12.07 -13.93 8.80
CA LYS A 50 -10.68 -14.43 8.84
C LYS A 50 -9.75 -13.61 9.75
N GLY A 51 -10.24 -12.53 10.36
CA GLY A 51 -9.42 -11.62 11.17
C GLY A 51 -8.42 -10.78 10.37
N VAL A 52 -8.56 -10.70 9.05
CA VAL A 52 -7.72 -9.87 8.17
C VAL A 52 -8.01 -8.39 8.38
N THR A 53 -9.24 -8.05 8.69
CA THR A 53 -9.67 -6.69 9.06
C THR A 53 -10.35 -6.68 10.42
N LYS A 54 -10.27 -5.55 11.13
CA LYS A 54 -11.00 -5.29 12.37
C LYS A 54 -12.34 -4.58 12.12
N VAL A 55 -12.57 -4.10 10.90
CA VAL A 55 -13.72 -3.28 10.55
C VAL A 55 -14.79 -4.14 9.89
N LYS A 56 -16.05 -3.97 10.33
CA LYS A 56 -17.22 -4.59 9.71
C LYS A 56 -17.79 -3.70 8.60
N TRP A 57 -18.39 -4.34 7.60
CA TRP A 57 -19.17 -3.64 6.60
C TRP A 57 -20.29 -2.81 7.26
N PRO A 58 -20.60 -1.58 6.79
CA PRO A 58 -19.97 -0.83 5.69
C PRO A 58 -18.92 0.20 6.17
N ASN A 59 -18.34 0.03 7.37
CA ASN A 59 -17.63 1.09 8.10
C ASN A 59 -16.18 1.30 7.65
N GLY A 60 -15.65 0.48 6.73
CA GLY A 60 -14.30 0.63 6.20
C GLY A 60 -14.20 1.66 5.08
N LYS A 61 -13.07 2.34 4.97
CA LYS A 61 -12.80 3.29 3.87
C LYS A 61 -12.75 2.61 2.50
N HIS A 62 -12.39 1.33 2.43
CA HIS A 62 -12.52 0.52 1.23
C HIS A 62 -13.98 0.21 0.84
N ASN A 63 -14.93 0.39 1.76
CA ASN A 63 -16.33 0.03 1.53
C ASN A 63 -17.15 1.15 0.87
N THR A 64 -16.62 2.37 0.80
CA THR A 64 -17.21 3.45 0.02
C THR A 64 -17.04 3.20 -1.48
N TYR A 65 -17.97 3.69 -2.29
CA TYR A 65 -17.79 3.68 -3.75
C TYR A 65 -18.14 5.06 -4.33
N PRO A 66 -17.16 5.71 -4.97
CA PRO A 66 -15.74 5.35 -5.14
C PRO A 66 -15.01 5.17 -3.80
N SER A 67 -13.96 4.34 -3.79
CA SER A 67 -13.23 4.00 -2.56
C SER A 67 -12.40 5.17 -2.04
N ASP A 68 -12.51 5.43 -0.73
CA ASP A 68 -11.68 6.41 -0.02
C ASP A 68 -10.34 5.83 0.46
N ALA A 69 -10.07 4.54 0.18
CA ALA A 69 -8.83 3.88 0.54
C ALA A 69 -8.26 3.03 -0.61
N VAL A 70 -6.96 2.82 -0.56
CA VAL A 70 -6.21 1.94 -1.48
C VAL A 70 -5.09 1.24 -0.75
N ASP A 71 -4.88 -0.04 -1.05
CA ASP A 71 -3.73 -0.80 -0.59
C ASP A 71 -2.67 -0.85 -1.69
N LEU A 72 -1.44 -0.48 -1.34
CA LEU A 72 -0.33 -0.30 -2.25
C LEU A 72 0.87 -1.16 -1.85
N TRP A 73 1.54 -1.76 -2.82
CA TRP A 73 2.81 -2.44 -2.63
C TRP A 73 3.92 -1.75 -3.41
N PRO A 74 5.04 -1.33 -2.76
CA PRO A 74 6.21 -0.83 -3.47
C PRO A 74 6.71 -1.87 -4.48
N TYR A 75 7.17 -1.43 -5.63
CA TYR A 75 7.67 -2.33 -6.68
C TYR A 75 9.16 -2.11 -6.87
N VAL A 76 9.94 -3.15 -6.68
CA VAL A 76 11.39 -3.12 -6.85
C VAL A 76 11.85 -3.93 -8.06
N THR A 77 12.92 -3.48 -8.68
CA THR A 77 13.59 -4.16 -9.80
C THR A 77 15.07 -4.36 -9.47
N ASN A 78 15.65 -5.44 -9.94
CA ASN A 78 17.09 -5.73 -9.82
C ASN A 78 17.61 -5.80 -8.38
N LEU A 79 16.90 -6.54 -7.51
CA LEU A 79 17.38 -6.80 -6.17
C LEU A 79 18.70 -7.58 -6.19
N ALA A 80 19.75 -6.99 -5.58
CA ALA A 80 21.07 -7.62 -5.32
C ALA A 80 21.67 -8.33 -6.54
N ASP A 81 21.74 -7.64 -7.69
CA ASP A 81 22.27 -8.15 -8.96
C ASP A 81 21.50 -9.36 -9.56
N ILE A 82 20.47 -9.82 -8.88
CA ILE A 82 19.51 -10.78 -9.41
C ILE A 82 18.38 -9.96 -10.05
N ARG A 83 18.02 -10.31 -11.28
CA ARG A 83 16.88 -9.69 -11.97
C ARG A 83 15.57 -10.16 -11.36
N VAL A 84 15.32 -9.73 -10.13
CA VAL A 84 14.06 -9.95 -9.42
C VAL A 84 13.24 -8.67 -9.52
N SER A 85 12.12 -8.75 -10.21
CA SER A 85 11.11 -7.69 -10.21
C SER A 85 9.94 -8.16 -9.36
N SER A 86 9.61 -7.43 -8.30
CA SER A 86 8.56 -7.84 -7.37
C SER A 86 7.87 -6.65 -6.72
N ALA A 87 6.56 -6.76 -6.57
CA ALA A 87 5.81 -5.95 -5.64
C ALA A 87 6.02 -6.49 -4.23
N LEU A 88 6.43 -5.64 -3.30
CA LEU A 88 6.82 -6.03 -1.95
C LEU A 88 5.61 -6.01 -1.02
N SER A 89 5.05 -7.19 -0.73
CA SER A 89 3.94 -7.33 0.22
C SER A 89 4.37 -7.26 1.68
N GLY A 90 5.62 -7.60 1.98
CA GLY A 90 6.08 -7.83 3.35
C GLY A 90 5.60 -9.15 3.97
N HIS A 91 4.88 -10.00 3.22
CA HIS A 91 4.44 -11.29 3.73
C HIS A 91 5.64 -12.20 4.07
N PRO A 92 5.62 -12.96 5.19
CA PRO A 92 6.75 -13.80 5.61
C PRO A 92 7.26 -14.76 4.54
N ASP A 93 6.38 -15.37 3.76
CA ASP A 93 6.77 -16.29 2.68
C ASP A 93 7.51 -15.56 1.55
N GLN A 94 7.12 -14.32 1.23
CA GLN A 94 7.84 -13.51 0.27
C GLN A 94 9.22 -13.12 0.80
N ILE A 95 9.32 -12.74 2.09
CA ILE A 95 10.60 -12.43 2.73
C ILE A 95 11.56 -13.61 2.64
N LYS A 96 11.10 -14.82 2.98
CA LYS A 96 11.90 -16.06 2.86
C LYS A 96 12.34 -16.35 1.43
N ALA A 97 11.40 -16.22 0.47
CA ALA A 97 11.69 -16.45 -0.94
C ALA A 97 12.74 -15.46 -1.47
N LEU A 98 12.62 -14.18 -1.14
CA LEU A 98 13.58 -13.14 -1.52
C LEU A 98 14.93 -13.34 -0.83
N ALA A 99 14.95 -13.70 0.45
CA ALA A 99 16.19 -14.02 1.18
C ALA A 99 16.94 -15.15 0.49
N LYS A 100 16.24 -16.24 0.16
CA LYS A 100 16.83 -17.38 -0.58
C LYS A 100 17.34 -16.96 -1.97
N ALA A 101 16.56 -16.19 -2.72
CA ALA A 101 16.92 -15.77 -4.07
C ALA A 101 18.11 -14.82 -4.12
N THR A 102 18.24 -13.96 -3.10
CA THR A 102 19.31 -12.93 -3.05
C THR A 102 20.54 -13.33 -2.23
N GLY A 103 20.48 -14.45 -1.49
CA GLY A 103 21.52 -14.82 -0.53
C GLY A 103 21.63 -13.88 0.67
N LYS A 104 20.62 -13.05 0.92
CA LYS A 104 20.57 -12.14 2.07
C LYS A 104 19.78 -12.77 3.22
N THR A 105 19.94 -12.22 4.43
CA THR A 105 19.13 -12.64 5.59
C THR A 105 17.69 -12.13 5.46
N GLU A 106 16.74 -12.82 6.06
CA GLU A 106 15.32 -12.36 6.13
C GLU A 106 15.23 -10.98 6.78
N LYS A 107 16.03 -10.71 7.82
CA LYS A 107 16.12 -9.38 8.44
C LYS A 107 16.50 -8.31 7.41
N ARG A 108 17.49 -8.56 6.55
CA ARG A 108 17.93 -7.59 5.55
C ARG A 108 16.85 -7.35 4.48
N ILE A 109 16.11 -8.39 4.11
CA ILE A 109 14.97 -8.23 3.18
C ILE A 109 13.85 -7.44 3.85
N TRP A 110 13.57 -7.68 5.12
CA TRP A 110 12.56 -6.91 5.86
C TRP A 110 12.93 -5.43 5.98
N GLU A 111 14.19 -5.13 6.28
CA GLU A 111 14.70 -3.75 6.28
C GLU A 111 14.49 -3.06 4.92
N LEU A 112 14.74 -3.76 3.81
CA LEU A 112 14.46 -3.25 2.47
C LEU A 112 12.97 -2.96 2.29
N VAL A 113 12.09 -3.90 2.68
CA VAL A 113 10.63 -3.71 2.58
C VAL A 113 10.20 -2.44 3.31
N LEU A 114 10.65 -2.25 4.55
CA LEU A 114 10.32 -1.05 5.34
C LEU A 114 10.83 0.23 4.68
N GLN A 115 12.05 0.23 4.13
CA GLN A 115 12.62 1.37 3.41
C GLN A 115 11.81 1.73 2.17
N GLU A 116 11.39 0.73 1.40
CA GLU A 116 10.60 0.96 0.18
C GLU A 116 9.19 1.48 0.51
N TYR A 117 8.54 0.93 1.56
CA TYR A 117 7.28 1.48 2.04
C TYR A 117 7.43 2.94 2.51
N ALA A 118 8.47 3.25 3.28
CA ALA A 118 8.71 4.62 3.74
C ALA A 118 8.94 5.59 2.57
N THR A 119 9.69 5.16 1.55
CA THR A 119 9.92 5.95 0.33
C THR A 119 8.62 6.20 -0.42
N MET A 120 7.84 5.14 -0.67
CA MET A 120 6.54 5.23 -1.34
C MET A 120 5.59 6.19 -0.61
N LYS A 121 5.48 6.07 0.72
CA LYS A 121 4.65 6.95 1.55
C LYS A 121 5.10 8.39 1.49
N GLY A 122 6.41 8.65 1.53
CA GLY A 122 6.97 10.00 1.37
C GLY A 122 6.56 10.63 0.04
N VAL A 123 6.58 9.87 -1.05
CA VAL A 123 6.13 10.33 -2.38
C VAL A 123 4.62 10.63 -2.36
N LEU A 124 3.80 9.74 -1.81
CA LEU A 124 2.35 9.95 -1.71
C LEU A 124 2.00 11.17 -0.85
N MET A 125 2.67 11.35 0.30
CA MET A 125 2.50 12.53 1.16
C MET A 125 2.84 13.82 0.43
N ALA A 126 3.93 13.83 -0.35
CA ALA A 126 4.33 15.02 -1.12
C ALA A 126 3.25 15.39 -2.14
N PHE A 127 2.72 14.42 -2.89
CA PHE A 127 1.62 14.68 -3.83
C PHE A 127 0.30 15.01 -3.13
N GLY A 128 0.01 14.41 -1.97
CA GLY A 128 -1.10 14.83 -1.12
C GLY A 128 -1.02 16.31 -0.80
N LYS A 129 0.15 16.80 -0.37
CA LYS A 129 0.39 18.24 -0.11
C LYS A 129 0.24 19.10 -1.36
N VAL A 130 0.80 18.68 -2.50
CA VAL A 130 0.69 19.42 -3.77
C VAL A 130 -0.76 19.60 -4.21
N HIS A 131 -1.57 18.55 -4.05
CA HIS A 131 -2.98 18.55 -4.47
C HIS A 131 -3.97 18.97 -3.38
N GLY A 132 -3.49 19.33 -2.18
CA GLY A 132 -4.35 19.74 -1.07
C GLY A 132 -5.21 18.61 -0.49
N VAL A 133 -4.74 17.36 -0.62
CA VAL A 133 -5.41 16.15 -0.12
C VAL A 133 -4.68 15.65 1.12
N GLU A 134 -5.41 15.51 2.21
CA GLU A 134 -4.87 14.94 3.45
C GLU A 134 -4.99 13.42 3.42
N LEU A 135 -3.86 12.72 3.64
CA LEU A 135 -3.78 11.27 3.66
C LEU A 135 -3.53 10.74 5.08
N ARG A 136 -4.08 9.56 5.36
CA ARG A 136 -3.76 8.74 6.52
C ARG A 136 -3.18 7.41 6.06
N PHE A 137 -2.17 6.91 6.78
CA PHE A 137 -1.47 5.67 6.48
C PHE A 137 -1.73 4.64 7.58
N GLY A 138 -1.75 3.36 7.24
CA GLY A 138 -2.05 2.28 8.18
C GLY A 138 -0.92 1.94 9.17
N ASP A 139 0.16 2.71 9.20
CA ASP A 139 1.21 2.67 10.23
C ASP A 139 1.23 3.91 11.13
N ASP A 140 0.21 4.80 11.00
CA ASP A 140 0.09 6.06 11.74
C ASP A 140 -1.41 6.45 11.73
N TRP A 141 -2.24 5.72 12.50
CA TRP A 141 -3.69 5.85 12.45
C TRP A 141 -4.22 7.13 13.09
N ASP A 142 -3.52 7.68 14.07
CA ASP A 142 -3.85 8.93 14.77
C ASP A 142 -3.14 10.15 14.18
N ARG A 143 -2.17 9.93 13.28
CA ARG A 143 -1.48 10.97 12.51
C ARG A 143 -0.60 11.91 13.36
N ASP A 144 -0.07 11.39 14.44
CA ASP A 144 0.85 12.13 15.32
C ASP A 144 2.33 11.93 14.95
N HIS A 145 2.61 11.06 13.96
CA HIS A 145 3.93 10.67 13.46
C HIS A 145 4.73 9.77 14.42
N ASP A 146 4.15 9.32 15.52
CA ASP A 146 4.69 8.24 16.35
C ASP A 146 4.13 6.90 15.86
N ARG A 147 4.99 6.08 15.27
CA ARG A 147 4.60 4.75 14.76
C ARG A 147 4.83 3.64 15.78
N LEU A 148 5.40 3.96 16.94
CA LEU A 148 5.70 2.98 17.97
C LEU A 148 4.51 2.71 18.90
N ASP A 149 3.55 3.60 18.94
CA ASP A 149 2.35 3.49 19.76
C ASP A 149 1.18 2.78 19.08
N GLN A 150 1.31 2.47 17.80
CA GLN A 150 0.26 1.82 17.02
C GLN A 150 0.05 0.35 17.41
N SER A 151 -1.15 0.00 17.83
CA SER A 151 -1.54 -1.39 18.19
C SER A 151 -1.81 -2.28 16.97
N PHE A 152 -2.00 -1.68 15.79
CA PHE A 152 -2.23 -2.35 14.53
C PHE A 152 -1.53 -1.60 13.41
N ILE A 153 -0.64 -2.29 12.71
CA ILE A 153 0.11 -1.74 11.59
C ILE A 153 -0.34 -2.42 10.30
N ASP A 154 -0.77 -1.62 9.34
CA ASP A 154 -1.16 -2.04 7.99
C ASP A 154 -0.33 -1.24 6.97
N LEU A 155 0.87 -1.72 6.65
CA LEU A 155 1.82 -1.01 5.79
C LEU A 155 1.26 -0.63 4.41
N PRO A 156 0.46 -1.49 3.73
CA PRO A 156 -0.12 -1.16 2.43
C PRO A 156 -1.13 -0.03 2.44
N HIS A 157 -1.85 0.17 3.55
CA HIS A 157 -3.06 0.98 3.60
C HIS A 157 -2.78 2.48 3.50
N VAL A 158 -3.52 3.13 2.60
CA VAL A 158 -3.56 4.59 2.41
C VAL A 158 -5.01 5.03 2.22
N GLU A 159 -5.45 6.06 2.92
CA GLU A 159 -6.80 6.59 2.79
C GLU A 159 -6.85 8.11 2.79
N VAL A 160 -7.91 8.67 2.20
CA VAL A 160 -8.23 10.10 2.27
C VAL A 160 -8.89 10.41 3.61
N VAL A 161 -8.43 11.46 4.27
CA VAL A 161 -9.07 12.03 5.48
C VAL A 161 -10.20 12.94 5.03
N ARG A 162 -11.43 12.64 5.47
CA ARG A 162 -12.63 13.45 5.22
C ARG A 162 -13.26 13.87 6.53
#